data_6267f94c5490e8a71909b5cad6148d9a
#
_entry.id   6267f94c5490e8a71909b5cad6148d9a
#
_cell.length_a   1.000
_cell.length_b   1.000
_cell.length_c   1.000
_cell.angle_alpha   90.00
_cell.angle_beta   90.00
_cell.angle_gamma   90.00
#
_symmetry.space_group_name_H-M   'P 1'
#
loop_
_entity.id
_entity.type
_entity.pdbx_description
1 polymer ?
#
loop_
_entity_poly.entity_id
_entity_poly.type
_entity_poly.pdbx_seq_one_letter_code
_entity_poly.pdbx_strand_id
1 'polypeptide(L)'
;MLLIAGAIRVSPEKVAEAREAAARMIAATRAEDGCEQYAFAEDVLDPGLIHISEVWRDQAALERHRATEHMGAWRIAMRDLAFHERNLKIYEVDEGRRL
;
A
#
# COMPACT_ATOMS: atom_id res chain seq x y z
N MET A 1 0.25 -2.83 17.45
CA MET A 1 0.59 -2.71 16.01
C MET A 1 -0.62 -2.24 15.24
N LEU A 2 -0.38 -1.65 14.09
CA LEU A 2 -1.45 -1.20 13.20
C LEU A 2 -1.44 -2.03 11.93
N LEU A 3 -2.62 -2.50 11.51
CA LEU A 3 -2.82 -3.17 10.23
C LEU A 3 -3.66 -2.27 9.33
N ILE A 4 -3.17 -1.99 8.14
CA ILE A 4 -3.97 -1.35 7.10
C ILE A 4 -4.26 -2.41 6.06
N ALA A 5 -5.53 -2.59 5.74
CA ALA A 5 -5.94 -3.61 4.78
C ALA A 5 -7.12 -3.12 3.95
N GLY A 6 -7.18 -3.60 2.74
CA GLY A 6 -8.24 -3.30 1.80
C GLY A 6 -7.75 -3.35 0.36
N ALA A 7 -8.34 -2.54 -0.48
CA ALA A 7 -8.02 -2.56 -1.90
C ALA A 7 -8.15 -1.19 -2.54
N ILE A 8 -7.44 -1.03 -3.63
CA ILE A 8 -7.58 0.10 -4.55
C ILE A 8 -7.90 -0.47 -5.93
N ARG A 9 -8.47 0.35 -6.77
CA ARG A 9 -8.75 -0.03 -8.16
C ARG A 9 -8.15 0.98 -9.12
N VAL A 10 -7.42 0.47 -10.09
CA VAL A 10 -6.93 1.27 -11.23
C VAL A 10 -7.57 0.72 -12.50
N SER A 11 -7.58 1.52 -13.55
CA SER A 11 -8.06 1.04 -14.86
C SER A 11 -7.19 -0.13 -15.31
N PRO A 12 -7.77 -1.23 -15.84
CA PRO A 12 -6.99 -2.41 -16.24
C PRO A 12 -5.82 -2.10 -17.18
N GLU A 13 -6.00 -1.16 -18.10
CA GLU A 13 -4.96 -0.74 -19.04
C GLU A 13 -3.82 0.05 -18.38
N LYS A 14 -4.00 0.48 -17.14
CA LYS A 14 -3.00 1.22 -16.37
C LYS A 14 -2.22 0.34 -15.37
N VAL A 15 -2.56 -0.94 -15.30
CA VAL A 15 -1.96 -1.84 -14.30
C VAL A 15 -0.43 -1.92 -14.43
N ALA A 16 0.10 -1.96 -15.66
CA ALA A 16 1.55 -2.04 -15.88
C ALA A 16 2.26 -0.80 -15.32
N GLU A 17 1.72 0.39 -15.57
CA GLU A 17 2.27 1.65 -15.04
C GLU A 17 2.16 1.70 -13.52
N ALA A 18 1.02 1.27 -12.98
CA ALA A 18 0.78 1.22 -11.54
C ALA A 18 1.78 0.27 -10.86
N ARG A 19 2.02 -0.89 -11.47
CA ARG A 19 2.96 -1.90 -10.95
C ARG A 19 4.37 -1.32 -10.84
N GLU A 20 4.82 -0.60 -11.86
CA GLU A 20 6.14 0.01 -11.89
C GLU A 20 6.29 1.10 -10.81
N ALA A 21 5.32 2.00 -10.71
CA ALA A 21 5.32 3.06 -9.70
C ALA A 21 5.22 2.48 -8.29
N ALA A 22 4.37 1.47 -8.10
CA ALA A 22 4.21 0.80 -6.81
C ALA A 22 5.50 0.09 -6.39
N ALA A 23 6.17 -0.58 -7.32
CA ALA A 23 7.40 -1.32 -6.99
C ALA A 23 8.46 -0.40 -6.38
N ARG A 24 8.64 0.79 -6.91
CA ARG A 24 9.60 1.77 -6.37
C ARG A 24 9.19 2.22 -4.97
N MET A 25 7.93 2.55 -4.78
CA MET A 25 7.41 3.01 -3.50
C MET A 25 7.48 1.90 -2.45
N ILE A 26 7.07 0.69 -2.80
CA ILE A 26 7.07 -0.46 -1.88
C ILE A 26 8.49 -0.79 -1.42
N ALA A 27 9.47 -0.80 -2.34
CA ALA A 27 10.86 -1.07 -1.99
C ALA A 27 11.39 -0.06 -0.97
N ALA A 28 11.12 1.22 -1.18
CA ALA A 28 11.53 2.27 -0.25
C ALA A 28 10.79 2.15 1.10
N THR A 29 9.50 1.83 1.06
CA THR A 29 8.69 1.68 2.27
C THR A 29 9.17 0.52 3.15
N ARG A 30 9.51 -0.60 2.53
CA ARG A 30 9.99 -1.78 3.27
C ARG A 30 11.30 -1.53 4.01
N ALA A 31 12.06 -0.51 3.63
CA ALA A 31 13.28 -0.11 4.30
C ALA A 31 13.03 0.86 5.47
N GLU A 32 11.82 1.32 5.67
CA GLU A 32 11.49 2.27 6.75
C GLU A 32 11.50 1.58 8.11
N ASP A 33 11.98 2.29 9.12
CA ASP A 33 11.91 1.81 10.49
C ASP A 33 10.44 1.72 10.94
N GLY A 34 10.07 0.58 11.50
CA GLY A 34 8.71 0.34 11.97
C GLY A 34 7.77 -0.24 10.91
N CYS A 35 8.23 -0.41 9.68
CA CYS A 35 7.48 -1.13 8.65
C CYS A 35 7.66 -2.63 8.86
N GLU A 36 6.63 -3.30 9.36
CA GLU A 36 6.67 -4.74 9.61
C GLU A 36 6.25 -5.54 8.36
N GLN A 37 5.32 -5.01 7.60
CA GLN A 37 4.84 -5.62 6.36
C GLN A 37 4.31 -4.52 5.45
N TYR A 38 4.56 -4.66 4.17
CA TYR A 38 4.01 -3.76 3.15
C TYR A 38 3.91 -4.52 1.85
N ALA A 39 2.69 -4.78 1.39
CA ALA A 39 2.46 -5.60 0.20
C ALA A 39 1.27 -5.12 -0.60
N PHE A 40 1.43 -5.09 -1.91
CA PHE A 40 0.36 -4.91 -2.88
C PHE A 40 0.27 -6.21 -3.68
N ALA A 41 -0.94 -6.69 -3.92
CA ALA A 41 -1.16 -7.92 -4.68
C ALA A 41 -2.32 -7.73 -5.65
N GLU A 42 -2.09 -8.03 -6.90
CA GLU A 42 -3.12 -7.97 -7.91
C GLU A 42 -4.10 -9.12 -7.72
N ASP A 43 -5.39 -8.82 -7.82
CA ASP A 43 -6.43 -9.85 -7.71
C ASP A 43 -6.32 -10.82 -8.89
N VAL A 44 -6.40 -12.11 -8.59
CA VAL A 44 -6.24 -13.16 -9.61
C VAL A 44 -7.38 -13.14 -10.62
N LEU A 45 -8.56 -12.73 -10.20
CA LEU A 45 -9.77 -12.80 -11.02
C LEU A 45 -10.27 -11.45 -11.54
N ASP A 46 -9.81 -10.35 -10.97
CA ASP A 46 -10.36 -9.03 -11.26
C ASP A 46 -9.24 -8.06 -11.66
N PRO A 47 -8.98 -7.88 -12.96
CA PRO A 47 -7.93 -6.99 -13.44
C PRO A 47 -8.14 -5.55 -12.96
N GLY A 48 -7.07 -4.96 -12.41
CA GLY A 48 -7.08 -3.60 -11.88
C GLY A 48 -7.44 -3.51 -10.40
N LEU A 49 -7.90 -4.59 -9.79
CA LEU A 49 -8.13 -4.63 -8.35
C LEU A 49 -6.82 -5.01 -7.65
N ILE A 50 -6.35 -4.16 -6.76
CA ILE A 50 -5.06 -4.34 -6.07
C ILE A 50 -5.33 -4.37 -4.57
N HIS A 51 -5.03 -5.50 -3.95
CA HIS A 51 -5.15 -5.68 -2.51
C HIS A 51 -3.92 -5.11 -1.81
N ILE A 52 -4.13 -4.41 -0.71
CA ILE A 52 -3.08 -3.77 0.07
C ILE A 52 -3.09 -4.31 1.49
N SER A 53 -1.92 -4.65 1.99
CA SER A 53 -1.73 -5.11 3.35
C SER A 53 -0.48 -4.45 3.92
N GLU A 54 -0.64 -3.70 5.02
CA GLU A 54 0.45 -3.01 5.69
C GLU A 54 0.38 -3.29 7.18
N VAL A 55 1.52 -3.57 7.79
CA VAL A 55 1.61 -3.68 9.25
C VAL A 55 2.71 -2.73 9.73
N TRP A 56 2.35 -1.86 10.66
CA TRP A 56 3.24 -0.86 11.24
C TRP A 56 3.38 -1.09 12.74
N ARG A 57 4.60 -0.90 13.24
CA ARG A 57 4.90 -1.09 14.66
C ARG A 57 4.02 -0.22 15.54
N ASP A 58 3.82 1.05 15.16
CA ASP A 58 3.05 2.02 15.92
C ASP A 58 2.59 3.19 15.03
N GLN A 59 1.81 4.09 15.61
CA GLN A 59 1.28 5.26 14.92
C GLN A 59 2.41 6.20 14.45
N ALA A 60 3.45 6.35 15.25
CA ALA A 60 4.56 7.24 14.88
C ALA A 60 5.27 6.75 13.61
N ALA A 61 5.47 5.44 13.47
CA ALA A 61 6.06 4.87 12.26
C ALA A 61 5.19 5.12 11.03
N LEU A 62 3.88 4.94 11.17
CA LEU A 62 2.94 5.21 10.07
C LEU A 62 2.95 6.69 9.67
N GLU A 63 3.01 7.59 10.64
CA GLU A 63 3.05 9.03 10.35
C GLU A 63 4.34 9.43 9.64
N ARG A 64 5.49 8.86 10.05
CA ARG A 64 6.75 9.09 9.34
C ARG A 64 6.65 8.62 7.88
N HIS A 65 6.04 7.45 7.67
CA HIS A 65 5.81 6.90 6.33
C HIS A 65 5.04 7.89 5.43
N ARG A 66 3.97 8.44 5.96
CA ARG A 66 3.12 9.38 5.20
C ARG A 66 3.85 10.64 4.77
N ALA A 67 4.88 11.03 5.51
CA ALA A 67 5.67 12.23 5.23
C ALA A 67 6.86 11.98 4.32
N THR A 68 7.10 10.74 3.89
CA THR A 68 8.27 10.41 3.07
C THR A 68 8.16 10.94 1.65
N GLU A 69 9.32 11.11 1.04
CA GLU A 69 9.44 11.53 -0.35
C GLU A 69 8.81 10.52 -1.30
N HIS A 70 9.03 9.22 -1.05
CA HIS A 70 8.46 8.17 -1.91
C HIS A 70 6.94 8.10 -1.81
N MET A 71 6.33 8.43 -0.68
CA MET A 71 4.87 8.53 -0.61
C MET A 71 4.35 9.74 -1.37
N GLY A 72 5.08 10.85 -1.36
CA GLY A 72 4.75 12.01 -2.18
C GLY A 72 4.77 11.67 -3.67
N ALA A 73 5.80 10.97 -4.12
CA ALA A 73 5.91 10.53 -5.52
C ALA A 73 4.78 9.55 -5.88
N TRP A 74 4.43 8.64 -4.99
CA TRP A 74 3.33 7.70 -5.19
C TRP A 74 1.99 8.42 -5.37
N ARG A 75 1.71 9.43 -4.54
CA ARG A 75 0.47 10.21 -4.65
C ARG A 75 0.36 10.92 -5.99
N ILE A 76 1.48 11.44 -6.49
CA ILE A 76 1.51 12.08 -7.82
C ILE A 76 1.23 11.04 -8.90
N ALA A 77 1.87 9.88 -8.85
CA ALA A 77 1.65 8.79 -9.80
C ALA A 77 0.18 8.35 -9.81
N MET A 78 -0.44 8.27 -8.63
CA MET A 78 -1.84 7.84 -8.51
C MET A 78 -2.82 8.78 -9.20
N ARG A 79 -2.51 10.07 -9.29
CA ARG A 79 -3.36 11.03 -10.02
C ARG A 79 -3.43 10.68 -11.51
N ASP A 80 -2.34 10.16 -12.07
CA ASP A 80 -2.22 9.87 -13.49
C ASP A 80 -2.69 8.46 -13.86
N LEU A 81 -2.91 7.61 -12.86
CA LEU A 81 -3.22 6.19 -13.06
C LEU A 81 -4.72 5.88 -13.11
N ALA A 82 -5.55 6.89 -13.25
CA ALA A 82 -7.01 6.73 -13.30
C ALA A 82 -7.54 5.88 -12.12
N PHE A 83 -7.13 6.25 -10.93
CA PHE A 83 -7.50 5.61 -9.68
C PHE A 83 -8.99 5.83 -9.42
N HIS A 84 -9.77 4.74 -9.27
CA HIS A 84 -11.22 4.80 -9.14
C HIS A 84 -11.76 4.63 -7.75
N GLU A 85 -11.21 3.68 -7.00
CA GLU A 85 -11.71 3.33 -5.68
C GLU A 85 -10.57 3.20 -4.70
N ARG A 86 -10.86 3.58 -3.47
CA ARG A 86 -9.95 3.34 -2.36
C ARG A 86 -10.79 2.87 -1.17
N ASN A 87 -10.64 1.61 -0.83
CA ASN A 87 -11.36 1.00 0.27
C ASN A 87 -10.34 0.38 1.24
N LEU A 88 -9.75 1.23 2.08
CA LEU A 88 -8.73 0.83 3.05
C LEU A 88 -9.22 1.18 4.45
N LYS A 89 -8.95 0.29 5.39
CA LYS A 89 -9.25 0.51 6.81
C LYS A 89 -8.01 0.26 7.65
N ILE A 90 -7.92 0.96 8.76
CA ILE A 90 -6.87 0.78 9.73
C ILE A 90 -7.45 0.08 10.97
N TYR A 91 -6.69 -0.88 11.50
CA TYR A 91 -7.08 -1.69 12.64
C TYR A 91 -5.94 -1.69 13.65
N GLU A 92 -6.29 -1.67 14.94
CA GLU A 92 -5.32 -1.97 15.99
C GLU A 92 -5.29 -3.48 16.16
N VAL A 93 -4.10 -4.07 16.12
CA VAL A 93 -3.92 -5.53 16.15
C VAL A 93 -2.75 -5.89 17.06
N ASP A 94 -2.74 -7.14 17.52
CA ASP A 94 -1.57 -7.73 18.15
C ASP A 94 -0.77 -8.51 17.09
N GLU A 95 0.23 -9.25 17.53
CA GLU A 95 1.12 -10.01 16.63
C GLU A 95 0.41 -11.17 15.91
N GLY A 96 -0.81 -11.46 16.32
CA GLY A 96 -1.53 -12.61 15.81
C GLY A 96 -1.01 -13.92 16.38
N ARG A 97 -1.67 -14.99 16.04
CA ARG A 97 -1.29 -16.36 16.43
C ARG A 97 -0.93 -17.13 15.17
N ARG A 98 0.20 -17.80 15.20
CA ARG A 98 0.61 -18.63 14.07
C ARG A 98 -0.36 -19.80 13.90
N LEU A 99 -0.73 -20.08 12.67
CA LEU A 99 -1.56 -21.23 12.32
C LEU A 99 -0.75 -22.51 12.32
#